data_c62956a33f9e1f9f1d4c71a523bbd3cd
#
_entry.id   c62956a33f9e1f9f1d4c71a523bbd3cd
#
_cell.length_a   1.000
_cell.length_b   1.000
_cell.length_c   1.000
_cell.angle_alpha   90.00
_cell.angle_beta   90.00
_cell.angle_gamma   90.00
#
_symmetry.space_group_name_H-M   'P 1'
#
loop_
_entity.id
_entity.type
_entity.pdbx_description
1 polymer ?
#
loop_
_entity_poly.entity_id
_entity_poly.type
_entity_poly.pdbx_seq_one_letter_code
_entity_poly.pdbx_strand_id
1 'polypeptide(L)'
;MQNNQKIIAIFGAGGFIGIHLIRNLTKLDYRIKIATRSPYLKGYLKPLGNPGQIELFKTNIFNEEDVKNVLENCDLVINLVGILYETRKQKFSHVHSQFPYLLSNLCNEMGIKNLVHISALEIKEKHPSIHAIKTSRRKKYTR
;
A
#
# COMPACT_ATOMS: atom_id res chain seq x y z
N MET A 1 23.03 2.49 -20.41
CA MET A 1 21.90 3.41 -20.23
C MET A 1 21.28 3.16 -18.87
N GLN A 2 21.43 4.10 -17.96
CA GLN A 2 20.69 4.02 -16.69
C GLN A 2 19.22 4.24 -17.04
N ASN A 3 18.42 3.21 -16.84
CA ASN A 3 16.98 3.29 -17.01
C ASN A 3 16.46 4.12 -15.83
N ASN A 4 16.29 5.42 -16.04
CA ASN A 4 15.86 6.39 -15.02
C ASN A 4 14.33 6.31 -14.76
N GLN A 5 13.78 5.11 -14.95
CA GLN A 5 12.37 4.84 -14.78
C GLN A 5 12.03 4.84 -13.29
N LYS A 6 11.09 5.69 -12.90
CA LYS A 6 10.65 5.78 -11.50
C LYS A 6 9.93 4.51 -11.06
N ILE A 7 10.15 4.13 -9.82
CA ILE A 7 9.62 2.90 -9.21
C ILE A 7 8.56 3.28 -8.19
N ILE A 8 7.37 2.68 -8.33
CA ILE A 8 6.23 2.88 -7.43
C ILE A 8 5.93 1.57 -6.70
N ALA A 9 5.87 1.60 -5.38
CA ALA A 9 5.36 0.50 -4.58
C ALA A 9 3.88 0.70 -4.29
N ILE A 10 3.06 -0.33 -4.49
CA ILE A 10 1.62 -0.30 -4.23
C ILE A 10 1.25 -1.43 -3.27
N PHE A 11 0.69 -1.06 -2.14
CA PHE A 11 0.09 -1.96 -1.16
C PHE A 11 -1.43 -1.98 -1.35
N GLY A 12 -2.04 -3.15 -1.42
CA GLY A 12 -3.48 -3.29 -1.64
C GLY A 12 -3.93 -3.15 -3.10
N ALA A 13 -3.04 -3.44 -4.05
CA ALA A 13 -3.29 -3.24 -5.48
C ALA A 13 -4.33 -4.18 -6.10
N GLY A 14 -4.65 -5.29 -5.45
CA GLY A 14 -5.59 -6.30 -5.98
C GLY A 14 -7.06 -5.92 -5.89
N GLY A 15 -7.39 -4.77 -5.31
CA GLY A 15 -8.75 -4.26 -5.23
C GLY A 15 -9.16 -3.43 -6.46
N PHE A 16 -10.40 -2.94 -6.44
CA PHE A 16 -10.98 -2.16 -7.54
C PHE A 16 -10.15 -0.91 -7.89
N ILE A 17 -9.80 -0.10 -6.89
CA ILE A 17 -8.98 1.11 -7.09
C ILE A 17 -7.60 0.73 -7.62
N GLY A 18 -6.98 -0.31 -7.07
CA GLY A 18 -5.65 -0.75 -7.45
C GLY A 18 -5.52 -1.13 -8.92
N ILE A 19 -6.47 -1.87 -9.46
CA ILE A 19 -6.46 -2.29 -10.87
C ILE A 19 -6.54 -1.08 -11.81
N HIS A 20 -7.43 -0.13 -11.52
CA HIS A 20 -7.54 1.09 -12.31
C HIS A 20 -6.30 1.98 -12.22
N LEU A 21 -5.73 2.09 -11.02
CA LEU A 21 -4.49 2.83 -10.80
C LEU A 21 -3.32 2.23 -11.58
N ILE A 22 -3.13 0.90 -11.53
CA ILE A 22 -2.08 0.19 -12.26
C ILE A 22 -2.21 0.46 -13.76
N ARG A 23 -3.40 0.34 -14.33
CA ARG A 23 -3.64 0.60 -15.76
C ARG A 23 -3.23 2.02 -16.19
N ASN A 24 -3.40 2.99 -15.32
CA ASN A 24 -3.01 4.37 -15.62
C ASN A 24 -1.50 4.59 -15.44
N LEU A 25 -0.91 4.04 -14.39
CA LEU A 25 0.53 4.17 -14.12
C LEU A 25 1.40 3.46 -15.15
N THR A 26 0.95 2.31 -15.68
CA THR A 26 1.69 1.59 -16.73
C THR A 26 1.78 2.37 -18.03
N LYS A 27 0.77 3.19 -18.35
CA LYS A 27 0.78 4.10 -19.51
C LYS A 27 1.79 5.25 -19.35
N LEU A 28 2.15 5.58 -18.12
CA LEU A 28 3.09 6.64 -17.78
C LEU A 28 4.53 6.13 -17.62
N ASP A 29 4.79 4.90 -18.02
CA ASP A 29 6.11 4.26 -18.02
C ASP A 29 6.75 4.12 -16.63
N TYR A 30 5.97 3.99 -15.57
CA TYR A 30 6.48 3.64 -14.24
C TYR A 30 6.72 2.14 -14.11
N ARG A 31 7.77 1.75 -13.40
CA ARG A 31 7.90 0.38 -12.87
C ARG A 31 7.08 0.27 -11.60
N ILE A 32 6.36 -0.85 -11.45
CA ILE A 32 5.41 -1.05 -10.37
C ILE A 32 5.77 -2.28 -9.56
N LYS A 33 6.01 -2.11 -8.28
CA LYS A 33 6.15 -3.17 -7.31
C LYS A 33 4.82 -3.34 -6.56
N ILE A 34 4.24 -4.52 -6.63
CA ILE A 34 2.98 -4.84 -5.97
C ILE A 34 3.24 -5.71 -4.75
N ALA A 35 2.92 -5.20 -3.57
CA ALA A 35 2.95 -5.95 -2.34
C ALA A 35 1.66 -6.79 -2.20
N THR A 36 1.80 -8.11 -2.11
CA THR A 36 0.67 -9.03 -1.97
C THR A 36 1.02 -10.23 -1.11
N ARG A 37 0.06 -10.73 -0.36
CA ARG A 37 0.24 -11.97 0.43
C ARG A 37 0.40 -13.21 -0.45
N SER A 38 -0.21 -13.21 -1.62
CA SER A 38 -0.27 -14.36 -2.53
C SER A 38 0.01 -13.95 -3.96
N PRO A 39 1.30 -13.82 -4.35
CA PRO A 39 1.67 -13.41 -5.70
C PRO A 39 1.07 -14.28 -6.81
N TYR A 40 0.99 -15.58 -6.59
CA TYR A 40 0.44 -16.52 -7.58
C TYR A 40 -1.05 -16.29 -7.88
N LEU A 41 -1.83 -15.81 -6.90
CA LEU A 41 -3.24 -15.43 -7.10
C LEU A 41 -3.42 -14.08 -7.78
N LYS A 42 -2.37 -13.27 -7.83
CA LYS A 42 -2.39 -11.92 -8.39
C LYS A 42 -1.67 -11.82 -9.74
N GLY A 43 -1.29 -12.95 -10.33
CA GLY A 43 -0.62 -13.01 -11.63
C GLY A 43 -1.37 -12.29 -12.76
N TYR A 44 -2.69 -12.16 -12.65
CA TYR A 44 -3.54 -11.42 -13.58
C TYR A 44 -3.25 -9.92 -13.66
N LEU A 45 -2.50 -9.38 -12.70
CA LEU A 45 -2.08 -7.97 -12.70
C LEU A 45 -0.91 -7.72 -13.65
N LYS A 46 -0.05 -8.71 -13.89
CA LYS A 46 1.13 -8.54 -14.76
C LYS A 46 0.80 -8.13 -16.20
N PRO A 47 -0.23 -8.70 -16.86
CA PRO A 47 -0.60 -8.31 -18.22
C PRO A 47 -1.16 -6.88 -18.37
N LEU A 48 -1.42 -6.18 -17.24
CA LEU A 48 -1.85 -4.77 -17.28
C LEU A 48 -0.75 -3.81 -17.74
N GLY A 49 0.50 -4.24 -17.68
CA GLY A 49 1.67 -3.49 -18.13
C GLY A 49 2.48 -4.25 -19.17
N ASN A 50 3.57 -3.65 -19.60
CA ASN A 50 4.55 -4.27 -20.48
C ASN A 50 5.32 -5.37 -19.73
N PRO A 51 5.93 -6.34 -20.44
CA PRO A 51 6.78 -7.35 -19.83
C PRO A 51 7.87 -6.72 -18.92
N GLY A 52 7.96 -7.17 -17.68
CA GLY A 52 8.92 -6.67 -16.70
C GLY A 52 8.55 -5.34 -16.01
N GLN A 53 7.45 -4.70 -16.40
CA GLN A 53 7.02 -3.44 -15.81
C GLN A 53 6.35 -3.62 -14.42
N ILE A 54 5.67 -4.74 -14.22
CA ILE A 54 4.97 -5.07 -12.96
C ILE A 54 5.64 -6.26 -12.31
N GLU A 55 6.06 -6.09 -11.06
CA GLU A 55 6.65 -7.12 -10.24
C GLU A 55 5.83 -7.36 -8.98
N LEU A 56 5.56 -8.63 -8.67
CA LEU A 56 4.78 -9.04 -7.51
C LEU A 56 5.72 -9.48 -6.37
N PHE A 57 5.60 -8.85 -5.21
CA PHE A 57 6.35 -9.18 -4.02
C PHE A 57 5.47 -9.89 -3.00
N LYS A 58 5.87 -11.08 -2.57
CA LYS A 58 5.24 -11.73 -1.43
C LYS A 58 5.51 -10.90 -0.18
N THR A 59 4.46 -10.35 0.41
CA THR A 59 4.57 -9.37 1.49
C THR A 59 3.52 -9.62 2.56
N ASN A 60 3.99 -9.81 3.78
CA ASN A 60 3.15 -9.69 4.96
C ASN A 60 3.32 -8.27 5.52
N ILE A 61 2.25 -7.47 5.51
CA ILE A 61 2.30 -6.08 6.00
C ILE A 61 2.59 -5.96 7.51
N PHE A 62 2.51 -7.06 8.25
CA PHE A 62 2.86 -7.12 9.67
C PHE A 62 4.33 -7.54 9.90
N ASN A 63 5.06 -7.86 8.83
CA ASN A 63 6.48 -8.16 8.86
C ASN A 63 7.26 -6.98 8.27
N GLU A 64 8.05 -6.32 9.09
CA GLU A 64 8.81 -5.12 8.72
C GLU A 64 9.81 -5.39 7.59
N GLU A 65 10.50 -6.54 7.62
CA GLU A 65 11.46 -6.92 6.58
C GLU A 65 10.79 -7.10 5.21
N ASP A 66 9.63 -7.73 5.17
CA ASP A 66 8.86 -7.87 3.93
C ASP A 66 8.50 -6.50 3.35
N VAL A 67 8.07 -5.57 4.21
CA VAL A 67 7.73 -4.21 3.80
C VAL A 67 8.95 -3.46 3.28
N LYS A 68 10.09 -3.55 3.97
CA LYS A 68 11.36 -2.95 3.53
C LYS A 68 11.80 -3.46 2.16
N ASN A 69 11.69 -4.75 1.90
CA ASN A 69 12.05 -5.35 0.61
C ASN A 69 11.24 -4.77 -0.55
N VAL A 70 9.96 -4.49 -0.33
CA VAL A 70 9.13 -3.82 -1.36
C VAL A 70 9.56 -2.37 -1.56
N LEU A 71 9.87 -1.66 -0.49
CA LEU A 71 10.20 -0.23 -0.51
C LEU A 71 11.58 0.07 -1.11
N GLU A 72 12.44 -0.93 -1.24
CA GLU A 72 13.80 -0.73 -1.74
C GLU A 72 13.81 -0.07 -3.12
N ASN A 73 14.56 1.02 -3.25
CA ASN A 73 14.69 1.83 -4.46
C ASN A 73 13.38 2.45 -5.00
N CYS A 74 12.36 2.58 -4.18
CA CYS A 74 11.10 3.21 -4.58
C CYS A 74 11.17 4.74 -4.50
N ASP A 75 10.54 5.40 -5.48
CA ASP A 75 10.39 6.86 -5.55
C ASP A 75 9.05 7.32 -4.96
N LEU A 76 8.05 6.49 -5.05
CA LEU A 76 6.69 6.75 -4.57
C LEU A 76 6.08 5.49 -3.95
N VAL A 77 5.35 5.65 -2.87
CA VAL A 77 4.62 4.58 -2.21
C VAL A 77 3.14 4.92 -2.15
N ILE A 78 2.29 3.97 -2.52
CA ILE A 78 0.84 4.13 -2.50
C ILE A 78 0.24 3.03 -1.63
N ASN A 79 -0.46 3.43 -0.58
CA ASN A 79 -1.16 2.52 0.32
C ASN A 79 -2.67 2.55 0.07
N LEU A 80 -3.18 1.46 -0.52
CA LEU A 80 -4.60 1.21 -0.75
C LEU A 80 -5.17 0.14 0.19
N VAL A 81 -4.37 -0.35 1.13
CA VAL A 81 -4.80 -1.41 2.05
C VAL A 81 -5.92 -0.92 2.95
N GLY A 82 -7.04 -1.63 2.93
CA GLY A 82 -8.18 -1.39 3.78
C GLY A 82 -9.02 -2.64 3.94
N ILE A 83 -9.70 -2.76 5.07
CA ILE A 83 -10.67 -3.82 5.36
C ILE A 83 -11.98 -3.20 5.81
N LEU A 84 -13.10 -3.85 5.46
CA LEU A 84 -14.44 -3.42 5.85
C LEU A 84 -14.92 -4.10 7.14
N TYR A 85 -14.35 -5.27 7.44
CA TYR A 85 -14.67 -6.07 8.62
C TYR A 85 -13.42 -6.73 9.19
N GLU A 86 -13.44 -7.01 10.48
CA GLU A 86 -12.34 -7.69 11.16
C GLU A 86 -12.41 -9.21 11.01
N THR A 87 -11.24 -9.84 10.93
CA THR A 87 -11.05 -11.28 11.01
C THR A 87 -10.07 -11.60 12.13
N ARG A 88 -9.91 -12.90 12.46
CA ARG A 88 -8.89 -13.32 13.44
C ARG A 88 -7.47 -12.89 13.05
N LYS A 89 -7.20 -12.78 11.74
CA LYS A 89 -5.88 -12.44 11.19
C LYS A 89 -5.72 -10.96 10.86
N GLN A 90 -6.83 -10.21 10.74
CA GLN A 90 -6.80 -8.81 10.33
C GLN A 90 -7.73 -7.98 11.23
N LYS A 91 -7.15 -7.13 12.05
CA LYS A 91 -7.86 -6.17 12.89
C LYS A 91 -7.79 -4.78 12.29
N PHE A 92 -8.84 -3.97 12.49
CA PHE A 92 -8.87 -2.58 12.03
C PHE A 92 -7.69 -1.76 12.55
N SER A 93 -7.32 -1.93 13.81
CA SER A 93 -6.19 -1.23 14.40
C SER A 93 -4.86 -1.53 13.70
N HIS A 94 -4.63 -2.77 13.30
CA HIS A 94 -3.41 -3.17 12.59
C HIS A 94 -3.38 -2.62 11.18
N VAL A 95 -4.46 -2.75 10.43
CA VAL A 95 -4.53 -2.39 9.01
C VAL A 95 -4.66 -0.88 8.80
N HIS A 96 -5.49 -0.21 9.60
CA HIS A 96 -5.82 1.20 9.40
C HIS A 96 -5.00 2.17 10.27
N SER A 97 -4.26 1.68 11.24
CA SER A 97 -3.45 2.52 12.13
C SER A 97 -1.99 2.08 12.19
N GLN A 98 -1.71 0.84 12.60
CA GLN A 98 -0.34 0.39 12.81
C GLN A 98 0.44 0.27 11.50
N PHE A 99 -0.15 -0.32 10.46
CA PHE A 99 0.54 -0.46 9.17
C PHE A 99 0.83 0.89 8.49
N PRO A 100 -0.11 1.83 8.36
CA PRO A 100 0.21 3.15 7.83
C PRO A 100 1.28 3.91 8.62
N TYR A 101 1.32 3.73 9.94
CA TYR A 101 2.34 4.32 10.79
C TYR A 101 3.72 3.70 10.52
N LEU A 102 3.80 2.37 10.48
CA LEU A 102 5.02 1.65 10.11
C LEU A 102 5.51 2.07 8.72
N LEU A 103 4.62 2.10 7.75
CA LEU A 103 4.94 2.47 6.36
C LEU A 103 5.49 3.90 6.27
N SER A 104 4.90 4.84 7.00
CA SER A 104 5.37 6.22 7.06
C SER A 104 6.78 6.32 7.67
N ASN A 105 7.04 5.59 8.75
CA ASN A 105 8.36 5.56 9.38
C ASN A 105 9.42 4.96 8.44
N LEU A 106 9.11 3.85 7.79
CA LEU A 106 10.03 3.20 6.86
C LEU A 106 10.32 4.06 5.64
N CYS A 107 9.31 4.74 5.09
CA CYS A 107 9.52 5.70 4.00
C CYS A 107 10.47 6.82 4.42
N ASN A 108 10.31 7.34 5.64
CA ASN A 108 11.19 8.37 6.17
C ASN A 108 12.63 7.87 6.36
N GLU A 109 12.81 6.69 6.96
CA GLU A 109 14.14 6.08 7.14
C GLU A 109 14.84 5.80 5.82
N MET A 110 14.11 5.37 4.80
CA MET A 110 14.65 5.01 3.48
C MET A 110 14.73 6.20 2.50
N GLY A 111 14.39 7.41 2.95
CA GLY A 111 14.46 8.62 2.13
C GLY A 111 13.39 8.72 1.04
N ILE A 112 12.30 7.99 1.15
CA ILE A 112 11.17 8.06 0.22
C ILE A 112 10.30 9.26 0.59
N LYS A 113 10.27 10.26 -0.28
CA LYS A 113 9.61 11.55 0.00
C LYS A 113 8.11 11.56 -0.26
N ASN A 114 7.62 10.64 -1.08
CA ASN A 114 6.24 10.65 -1.55
C ASN A 114 5.51 9.40 -1.07
N LEU A 115 4.54 9.58 -0.19
CA LEU A 115 3.64 8.54 0.31
C LEU A 115 2.20 9.01 0.15
N VAL A 116 1.42 8.27 -0.63
CA VAL A 116 -0.02 8.46 -0.78
C VAL A 116 -0.77 7.40 0.01
N HIS A 117 -1.65 7.81 0.88
CA HIS A 117 -2.49 6.91 1.67
C HIS A 117 -3.97 7.20 1.42
N ILE A 118 -4.69 6.21 0.89
CA ILE A 118 -6.13 6.29 0.70
C ILE A 118 -6.82 5.86 1.99
N SER A 119 -7.57 6.77 2.58
CA SER A 119 -8.37 6.55 3.79
C SER A 119 -9.86 6.62 3.48
N ALA A 120 -10.67 5.88 4.22
CA ALA A 120 -12.12 5.97 4.12
C ALA A 120 -12.63 7.27 4.77
N LEU A 121 -13.69 7.84 4.18
CA LEU A 121 -14.44 8.94 4.80
C LEU A 121 -15.10 8.45 6.09
N GLU A 122 -15.29 9.37 7.03
CA GLU A 122 -15.97 9.09 8.28
C GLU A 122 -17.45 8.80 8.01
N ILE A 123 -17.85 7.54 8.25
CA ILE A 123 -19.26 7.18 8.28
C ILE A 123 -19.75 7.48 9.71
N LYS A 124 -20.52 8.54 9.88
CA LYS A 124 -21.25 8.76 11.12
C LYS A 124 -22.23 7.60 11.30
N GLU A 125 -22.13 6.89 12.40
CA GLU A 125 -23.18 6.07 13.03
C GLU A 125 -23.26 4.54 12.86
N LYS A 126 -22.38 3.80 12.19
CA LYS A 126 -22.61 2.34 12.16
C LYS A 126 -21.47 1.41 12.61
N HIS A 127 -20.28 1.93 12.84
CA HIS A 127 -19.16 1.08 13.29
C HIS A 127 -18.29 1.79 14.33
N PRO A 128 -18.55 1.57 15.63
CA PRO A 128 -17.78 2.20 16.72
C PRO A 128 -16.27 1.91 16.65
N SER A 129 -15.88 0.78 16.11
CA SER A 129 -14.48 0.42 15.93
C SER A 129 -13.74 1.32 14.92
N ILE A 130 -14.35 1.68 13.80
CA ILE A 130 -13.76 2.58 12.79
C ILE A 130 -13.61 4.00 13.36
N HIS A 131 -14.60 4.45 14.12
CA HIS A 131 -14.56 5.78 14.76
C HIS A 131 -13.43 5.87 15.79
N ALA A 132 -13.27 4.87 16.63
CA ALA A 132 -12.21 4.82 17.64
C ALA A 132 -10.81 4.88 17.01
N ILE A 133 -10.60 4.18 15.89
CA ILE A 133 -9.33 4.17 15.18
C ILE A 133 -9.01 5.54 14.57
N LYS A 134 -10.00 6.22 13.99
CA LYS A 134 -9.81 7.57 13.42
C LYS A 134 -9.45 8.60 14.49
N THR A 135 -10.05 8.52 15.67
CA THR A 135 -9.74 9.41 16.79
C THR A 135 -8.30 9.21 17.27
N SER A 136 -7.83 7.97 17.34
CA SER A 136 -6.44 7.64 17.67
C SER A 136 -5.44 8.20 16.64
N ARG A 137 -5.78 8.19 15.33
CA ARG A 137 -4.95 8.76 14.27
C ARG A 137 -4.77 10.26 14.42
N ARG A 138 -5.85 11.01 14.66
CA ARG A 138 -5.76 12.48 14.84
C ARG A 138 -4.79 12.88 15.95
N LYS A 139 -4.73 12.12 17.04
CA LYS A 139 -3.79 12.39 18.13
C LYS A 139 -2.33 12.10 17.81
N LYS A 140 -2.04 11.20 16.85
CA LYS A 140 -0.67 10.82 16.47
C LYS A 140 -0.06 11.70 15.36
N TYR A 141 -0.89 12.34 14.54
CA TYR A 141 -0.40 13.15 13.39
C TYR A 141 -0.43 14.67 13.63
N THR A 142 -0.82 15.15 14.80
CA THR A 142 -0.81 16.56 15.19
C THR A 142 0.47 16.97 15.94
N ARG A 143 1.63 16.56 15.41
CA ARG A 143 2.94 17.11 15.85
C ARG A 143 3.85 17.26 14.67
#